data_02812e76e1294ecc9df7d2d0de910303
#
_entry.id   02812e76e1294ecc9df7d2d0de910303
#
_cell.length_a   1.000
_cell.length_b   1.000
_cell.length_c   1.000
_cell.angle_alpha   90.00
_cell.angle_beta   90.00
_cell.angle_gamma   90.00
#
_symmetry.space_group_name_H-M   'P 1'
#
loop_
_entity.id
_entity.type
_entity.pdbx_description
1 polymer ?
#
loop_
_entity_poly.entity_id
_entity_poly.type
_entity_poly.pdbx_seq_one_letter_code
_entity_poly.pdbx_strand_id
1 'polypeptide(L)'
;LFPYTTLFRSGGAAVACAIAEAGLRVVILEEGHRWRPGQFPASYGWALNHIYAEKGARVVEADTIYPMPGGRGVGGSTLINSAICYRAPEHVLARWVEELGTDDVSAASLAPRYARVERTIGVVQAHPHIARANNLFIKRGAEKLGLEGQFIHRNAPGCVGCGVCHLGCPSGGKGSVDRNFIPEAEGHGARVLADVRVQEVVVERGIARGVRGVVQDPETGQAVGSVEVRARAVVLSAGTVRTPVMLQAQALANRSDQVGRNLEIHPAVGTYGLVPEAINAWDGVPQAYAVFLDREAGILLQSYNASPEVFFSTLPWSGPEGMKKLRRLKNVAMCGGLVSDRPSGRVELGRGGRPKITYTLGDLERKKLLRALRGVVSILFAAGATEVHSGVGLGEHWSTSLEAALAELTDDVPESQMHVYASHPMGTCKMGRDPRSSVVAPSGQTHDVPGLWIADASVFPSSLGVNPQLTVMAMGLMIGRST
;
A
#
# COMPACT_ATOMS: atom_id res chain seq x y z
N LEU A 1 0.79 2.36 -36.61
CA LEU A 1 0.50 1.45 -35.48
C LEU A 1 0.60 2.26 -34.18
N PHE A 2 -0.54 2.49 -33.51
CA PHE A 2 -0.60 3.27 -32.28
C PHE A 2 -0.12 2.40 -31.08
N PRO A 3 0.67 2.96 -30.14
CA PRO A 3 1.12 2.25 -28.94
C PRO A 3 -0.02 1.99 -27.95
N TYR A 4 0.23 1.12 -26.97
CA TYR A 4 -0.53 1.02 -25.73
C TYR A 4 -0.01 2.06 -24.74
N THR A 5 -0.88 2.67 -23.96
CA THR A 5 -0.48 3.70 -22.99
C THR A 5 -0.87 3.27 -21.58
N THR A 6 0.06 3.28 -20.65
CA THR A 6 -0.18 2.97 -19.24
C THR A 6 0.14 4.17 -18.36
N LEU A 7 -0.78 4.52 -17.44
CA LEU A 7 -0.52 5.41 -16.31
C LEU A 7 -0.04 4.55 -15.15
N PHE A 8 1.01 4.98 -14.42
CA PHE A 8 1.91 4.06 -13.79
C PHE A 8 1.80 3.95 -12.26
N ARG A 9 1.64 2.71 -11.76
CA ARG A 9 1.98 2.17 -10.42
C ARG A 9 2.32 0.68 -10.57
N SER A 10 2.52 -0.05 -9.46
CA SER A 10 2.99 -1.44 -9.47
C SER A 10 2.22 -2.39 -10.41
N GLY A 11 0.88 -2.26 -10.50
CA GLY A 11 0.07 -3.02 -11.45
C GLY A 11 0.36 -2.65 -12.89
N GLY A 12 0.47 -1.35 -13.19
CA GLY A 12 0.79 -0.85 -14.54
C GLY A 12 2.16 -1.30 -15.06
N ALA A 13 3.15 -1.49 -14.16
CA ALA A 13 4.45 -2.06 -14.54
C ALA A 13 4.31 -3.50 -15.04
N ALA A 14 3.56 -4.31 -14.32
CA ALA A 14 3.31 -5.69 -14.71
C ALA A 14 2.51 -5.79 -16.02
N VAL A 15 1.49 -4.92 -16.20
CA VAL A 15 0.76 -4.80 -17.48
C VAL A 15 1.68 -4.42 -18.61
N ALA A 16 2.47 -3.35 -18.43
CA ALA A 16 3.38 -2.86 -19.47
C ALA A 16 4.39 -3.93 -19.90
N CYS A 17 4.93 -4.69 -18.95
CA CYS A 17 5.80 -5.80 -19.20
C CYS A 17 5.09 -6.89 -20.02
N ALA A 18 3.89 -7.33 -19.60
CA ALA A 18 3.14 -8.36 -20.32
C ALA A 18 2.77 -7.97 -21.77
N ILE A 19 2.40 -6.70 -21.98
CA ILE A 19 2.08 -6.18 -23.32
C ILE A 19 3.34 -6.07 -24.19
N ALA A 20 4.46 -5.57 -23.63
CA ALA A 20 5.71 -5.42 -24.35
C ALA A 20 6.31 -6.77 -24.74
N GLU A 21 6.24 -7.78 -23.86
CA GLU A 21 6.63 -9.17 -24.17
C GLU A 21 5.83 -9.79 -25.31
N ALA A 22 4.56 -9.39 -25.48
CA ALA A 22 3.74 -9.79 -26.62
C ALA A 22 4.13 -9.08 -27.95
N GLY A 23 5.23 -8.32 -27.95
CA GLY A 23 5.73 -7.59 -29.11
C GLY A 23 4.96 -6.32 -29.46
N LEU A 24 4.10 -5.84 -28.55
CA LEU A 24 3.31 -4.65 -28.75
C LEU A 24 4.05 -3.40 -28.22
N ARG A 25 3.86 -2.25 -28.88
CA ARG A 25 4.50 -1.00 -28.46
C ARG A 25 3.80 -0.43 -27.24
N VAL A 26 4.56 -0.09 -26.20
CA VAL A 26 4.04 0.47 -24.95
C VAL A 26 4.71 1.81 -24.63
N VAL A 27 3.91 2.78 -24.22
CA VAL A 27 4.38 4.04 -23.62
C VAL A 27 3.85 4.11 -22.19
N ILE A 28 4.75 4.27 -21.24
CA ILE A 28 4.45 4.42 -19.80
C ILE A 28 4.61 5.89 -19.43
N LEU A 29 3.60 6.48 -18.79
CA LEU A 29 3.59 7.86 -18.36
C LEU A 29 3.52 7.92 -16.84
N GLU A 30 4.46 8.59 -16.19
CA GLU A 30 4.53 8.76 -14.73
C GLU A 30 4.68 10.24 -14.36
N GLU A 31 3.86 10.72 -13.41
CA GLU A 31 3.88 12.12 -12.99
C GLU A 31 5.12 12.50 -12.17
N GLY A 32 5.77 11.53 -11.55
CA GLY A 32 6.95 11.76 -10.75
C GLY A 32 8.24 11.39 -11.46
N HIS A 33 9.35 11.77 -10.84
CA HIS A 33 10.68 11.61 -11.40
C HIS A 33 11.17 10.15 -11.35
N ARG A 34 12.13 9.82 -12.22
CA ARG A 34 12.84 8.53 -12.22
C ARG A 34 14.11 8.62 -11.39
N TRP A 35 14.02 8.18 -10.14
CA TRP A 35 15.14 8.19 -9.20
C TRP A 35 16.01 6.94 -9.33
N ARG A 36 17.31 7.10 -9.10
CA ARG A 36 18.27 6.00 -9.01
C ARG A 36 18.62 5.73 -7.53
N PRO A 37 19.05 4.52 -7.15
CA PRO A 37 19.37 4.19 -5.76
C PRO A 37 20.22 5.21 -5.03
N GLY A 38 21.36 5.61 -5.58
CA GLY A 38 22.28 6.59 -4.97
C GLY A 38 21.73 8.02 -4.82
N GLN A 39 20.52 8.30 -5.36
CA GLN A 39 19.86 9.59 -5.25
C GLN A 39 18.89 9.68 -4.06
N PHE A 40 18.70 8.59 -3.29
CA PHE A 40 17.88 8.60 -2.09
C PHE A 40 18.73 8.97 -0.86
N PRO A 41 18.59 10.19 -0.29
CA PRO A 41 19.49 10.65 0.77
C PRO A 41 19.10 10.14 2.16
N ALA A 42 18.15 9.21 2.27
CA ALA A 42 17.60 8.71 3.53
C ALA A 42 17.04 9.82 4.46
N SER A 43 16.55 10.91 3.88
CA SER A 43 15.96 12.06 4.58
C SER A 43 14.45 12.03 4.47
N TYR A 44 13.75 12.12 5.60
CA TYR A 44 12.27 12.12 5.64
C TYR A 44 11.71 13.36 4.92
N GLY A 45 12.24 14.55 5.19
CA GLY A 45 11.81 15.77 4.53
C GLY A 45 12.02 15.74 3.01
N TRP A 46 13.15 15.18 2.55
CA TRP A 46 13.37 14.97 1.13
C TRP A 46 12.36 14.00 0.54
N ALA A 47 12.14 12.85 1.19
CA ALA A 47 11.21 11.83 0.71
C ALA A 47 9.78 12.38 0.57
N LEU A 48 9.28 13.13 1.56
CA LEU A 48 7.95 13.76 1.50
C LEU A 48 7.82 14.69 0.29
N ASN A 49 8.84 15.46 -0.04
CA ASN A 49 8.78 16.41 -1.14
C ASN A 49 8.92 15.77 -2.52
N HIS A 50 9.62 14.63 -2.65
CA HIS A 50 10.03 14.09 -3.95
C HIS A 50 9.37 12.75 -4.32
N ILE A 51 9.17 11.85 -3.36
CA ILE A 51 8.67 10.50 -3.64
C ILE A 51 7.32 10.17 -2.98
N TYR A 52 6.76 11.09 -2.21
CA TYR A 52 5.40 10.96 -1.68
C TYR A 52 4.40 11.79 -2.49
N ALA A 53 3.28 11.19 -2.82
CA ALA A 53 2.15 11.91 -3.41
C ALA A 53 1.60 12.93 -2.39
N GLU A 54 1.14 14.08 -2.88
CA GLU A 54 0.66 15.19 -2.05
C GLU A 54 1.63 15.57 -0.91
N LYS A 55 2.94 15.35 -1.11
CA LYS A 55 3.99 15.60 -0.10
C LYS A 55 3.74 14.88 1.24
N GLY A 56 3.10 13.70 1.19
CA GLY A 56 2.76 12.92 2.38
C GLY A 56 1.51 13.40 3.14
N ALA A 57 0.85 14.46 2.69
CA ALA A 57 -0.30 15.06 3.37
C ALA A 57 -1.66 14.41 3.00
N ARG A 58 -1.65 13.25 2.36
CA ARG A 58 -2.87 12.53 2.04
C ARG A 58 -3.46 11.89 3.29
N VAL A 59 -4.73 12.16 3.52
CA VAL A 59 -5.48 11.66 4.67
C VAL A 59 -6.83 11.08 4.26
N VAL A 60 -7.38 10.27 5.12
CA VAL A 60 -8.76 9.79 5.09
C VAL A 60 -9.53 10.53 6.16
N GLU A 61 -10.66 11.14 5.79
CA GLU A 61 -11.61 11.75 6.70
C GLU A 61 -12.55 10.66 7.24
N ALA A 62 -12.44 10.36 8.52
CA ALA A 62 -13.28 9.44 9.28
C ALA A 62 -13.76 10.16 10.56
N ASP A 63 -14.14 9.47 11.63
CA ASP A 63 -14.38 10.11 12.93
C ASP A 63 -13.10 10.81 13.44
N THR A 64 -11.95 10.30 13.01
CA THR A 64 -10.67 10.98 13.13
C THR A 64 -9.99 11.08 11.76
N ILE A 65 -8.76 11.57 11.71
CA ILE A 65 -7.97 11.66 10.47
C ILE A 65 -6.98 10.50 10.42
N TYR A 66 -7.07 9.66 9.37
CA TYR A 66 -6.11 8.59 9.14
C TYR A 66 -5.06 9.01 8.11
N PRO A 67 -3.76 9.00 8.44
CA PRO A 67 -2.72 9.12 7.43
C PRO A 67 -2.83 7.99 6.40
N MET A 68 -2.79 8.33 5.11
CA MET A 68 -2.81 7.36 4.02
C MET A 68 -1.78 7.72 2.94
N PRO A 69 -0.49 7.49 3.18
CA PRO A 69 0.57 7.86 2.27
C PRO A 69 0.48 7.09 0.94
N GLY A 70 0.92 7.72 -0.12
CA GLY A 70 1.07 7.11 -1.43
C GLY A 70 2.37 7.52 -2.10
N GLY A 71 2.95 6.67 -2.93
CA GLY A 71 4.19 6.97 -3.63
C GLY A 71 3.98 7.77 -4.92
N ARG A 72 5.00 8.51 -5.34
CA ARG A 72 5.12 9.29 -6.58
C ARG A 72 6.49 9.05 -7.19
N GLY A 73 6.58 8.81 -8.49
CA GLY A 73 7.81 8.52 -9.20
C GLY A 73 7.75 7.22 -9.98
N VAL A 74 8.70 7.00 -10.88
CA VAL A 74 8.83 5.72 -11.59
C VAL A 74 9.08 4.62 -10.57
N GLY A 75 8.09 3.78 -10.33
CA GLY A 75 8.04 2.80 -9.23
C GLY A 75 6.81 2.97 -8.32
N GLY A 76 6.19 4.15 -8.31
CA GLY A 76 4.99 4.44 -7.53
C GLY A 76 5.17 4.11 -6.05
N SER A 77 4.14 3.50 -5.43
CA SER A 77 4.20 3.14 -4.00
C SER A 77 5.23 2.06 -3.66
N THR A 78 5.80 1.33 -4.65
CA THR A 78 6.91 0.40 -4.36
C THR A 78 8.21 1.11 -3.97
N LEU A 79 8.34 2.41 -4.26
CA LEU A 79 9.47 3.23 -3.79
C LEU A 79 9.47 3.43 -2.28
N ILE A 80 8.27 3.49 -1.66
CA ILE A 80 8.09 3.87 -0.25
C ILE A 80 7.51 2.76 0.64
N ASN A 81 7.18 1.60 0.09
CA ASN A 81 6.61 0.49 0.85
C ASN A 81 7.67 -0.28 1.67
N SER A 82 7.20 -1.12 2.59
CA SER A 82 8.06 -2.00 3.40
C SER A 82 8.49 -3.29 2.69
N ALA A 83 8.27 -3.40 1.39
CA ALA A 83 8.64 -4.59 0.59
C ALA A 83 7.98 -5.91 1.03
N ILE A 84 6.85 -5.89 1.71
CA ILE A 84 6.16 -7.08 2.22
C ILE A 84 5.44 -7.81 1.10
N CYS A 85 5.60 -9.13 1.05
CA CYS A 85 5.08 -9.98 -0.01
C CYS A 85 4.21 -11.11 0.57
N TYR A 86 2.90 -10.98 0.40
CA TYR A 86 1.92 -12.04 0.67
C TYR A 86 1.08 -12.29 -0.57
N ARG A 87 0.80 -13.56 -0.85
CA ARG A 87 -0.26 -13.94 -1.79
C ARG A 87 -1.61 -13.71 -1.13
N ALA A 88 -2.63 -13.40 -1.91
CA ALA A 88 -3.99 -13.33 -1.39
C ALA A 88 -4.40 -14.66 -0.76
N PRO A 89 -5.10 -14.65 0.38
CA PRO A 89 -5.61 -15.87 1.00
C PRO A 89 -6.59 -16.63 0.08
N GLU A 90 -6.51 -17.95 0.08
CA GLU A 90 -7.34 -18.78 -0.82
C GLU A 90 -8.83 -18.57 -0.63
N HIS A 91 -9.30 -18.38 0.61
CA HIS A 91 -10.71 -18.11 0.89
C HIS A 91 -11.19 -16.76 0.32
N VAL A 92 -10.30 -15.78 0.19
CA VAL A 92 -10.61 -14.50 -0.48
C VAL A 92 -10.72 -14.71 -1.99
N LEU A 93 -9.78 -15.43 -2.59
CA LEU A 93 -9.80 -15.74 -4.02
C LEU A 93 -11.01 -16.61 -4.41
N ALA A 94 -11.41 -17.57 -3.55
CA ALA A 94 -12.59 -18.38 -3.76
C ALA A 94 -13.87 -17.51 -3.83
N ARG A 95 -14.01 -16.54 -2.93
CA ARG A 95 -15.11 -15.56 -2.99
C ARG A 95 -15.07 -14.71 -4.26
N TRP A 96 -13.87 -14.30 -4.71
CA TRP A 96 -13.73 -13.56 -5.96
C TRP A 96 -14.13 -14.38 -7.17
N VAL A 97 -13.80 -15.69 -7.22
CA VAL A 97 -14.25 -16.61 -8.28
C VAL A 97 -15.78 -16.66 -8.32
N GLU A 98 -16.44 -16.81 -7.18
CA GLU A 98 -17.90 -16.84 -7.08
C GLU A 98 -18.51 -15.50 -7.53
N GLU A 99 -18.02 -14.37 -7.03
CA GLU A 99 -18.53 -13.04 -7.35
C GLU A 99 -18.31 -12.67 -8.82
N LEU A 100 -17.14 -12.95 -9.36
CA LEU A 100 -16.76 -12.61 -10.73
C LEU A 100 -17.20 -13.66 -11.76
N GLY A 101 -17.51 -14.89 -11.33
CA GLY A 101 -17.91 -16.01 -12.19
C GLY A 101 -16.84 -16.38 -13.22
N THR A 102 -15.58 -16.28 -12.84
CA THR A 102 -14.43 -16.67 -13.66
C THR A 102 -13.36 -17.29 -12.80
N ASP A 103 -12.70 -18.31 -13.34
CA ASP A 103 -11.56 -18.96 -12.67
C ASP A 103 -10.23 -18.19 -12.86
N ASP A 104 -10.22 -17.11 -13.63
CA ASP A 104 -9.00 -16.33 -13.89
C ASP A 104 -8.36 -15.76 -12.62
N VAL A 105 -9.16 -15.52 -11.59
CA VAL A 105 -8.74 -15.02 -10.27
C VAL A 105 -8.62 -16.12 -9.21
N SER A 106 -8.79 -17.40 -9.57
CA SER A 106 -8.63 -18.51 -8.64
C SER A 106 -7.20 -18.64 -8.15
N ALA A 107 -7.00 -19.29 -7.00
CA ALA A 107 -5.67 -19.58 -6.48
C ALA A 107 -4.80 -20.35 -7.49
N ALA A 108 -5.40 -21.32 -8.19
CA ALA A 108 -4.72 -22.10 -9.23
C ALA A 108 -4.30 -21.23 -10.44
N SER A 109 -5.19 -20.39 -10.94
CA SER A 109 -4.93 -19.52 -12.10
C SER A 109 -3.94 -18.39 -11.77
N LEU A 110 -3.95 -17.87 -10.54
CA LEU A 110 -2.99 -16.84 -10.12
C LEU A 110 -1.64 -17.41 -9.68
N ALA A 111 -1.53 -18.69 -9.30
CA ALA A 111 -0.29 -19.28 -8.81
C ALA A 111 0.91 -19.09 -9.77
N PRO A 112 0.82 -19.35 -11.08
CA PRO A 112 1.94 -19.11 -12.00
C PRO A 112 2.28 -17.63 -12.15
N ARG A 113 1.29 -16.73 -12.04
CA ARG A 113 1.50 -15.27 -12.07
C ARG A 113 2.20 -14.80 -10.80
N TYR A 114 1.78 -15.28 -9.62
CA TYR A 114 2.48 -15.03 -8.36
C TYR A 114 3.94 -15.50 -8.44
N ALA A 115 4.17 -16.74 -8.89
CA ALA A 115 5.52 -17.27 -9.03
C ALA A 115 6.39 -16.44 -9.98
N ARG A 116 5.82 -15.91 -11.07
CA ARG A 116 6.52 -14.97 -11.95
C ARG A 116 6.84 -13.66 -11.23
N VAL A 117 5.84 -13.03 -10.59
CA VAL A 117 6.04 -11.78 -9.83
C VAL A 117 7.14 -11.96 -8.79
N GLU A 118 7.06 -13.02 -7.98
CA GLU A 118 8.02 -13.32 -6.92
C GLU A 118 9.46 -13.45 -7.44
N ARG A 119 9.64 -14.14 -8.56
CA ARG A 119 10.96 -14.24 -9.21
C ARG A 119 11.44 -12.89 -9.75
N THR A 120 10.57 -12.15 -10.45
CA THR A 120 10.93 -10.87 -11.09
C THR A 120 11.32 -9.83 -10.06
N ILE A 121 10.57 -9.70 -8.95
CA ILE A 121 10.89 -8.71 -7.92
C ILE A 121 11.85 -9.23 -6.84
N GLY A 122 12.30 -10.49 -6.94
CA GLY A 122 13.28 -11.09 -6.05
C GLY A 122 12.76 -11.28 -4.62
N VAL A 123 11.65 -12.02 -4.45
CA VAL A 123 11.08 -12.30 -3.13
C VAL A 123 11.93 -13.30 -2.37
N VAL A 124 12.36 -12.93 -1.17
CA VAL A 124 13.11 -13.75 -0.23
C VAL A 124 12.56 -13.58 1.19
N GLN A 125 12.73 -14.60 2.03
CA GLN A 125 12.37 -14.47 3.44
C GLN A 125 13.35 -13.52 4.16
N ALA A 126 12.84 -12.68 5.05
CA ALA A 126 13.66 -11.77 5.84
C ALA A 126 14.61 -12.58 6.76
N HIS A 127 15.90 -12.32 6.64
CA HIS A 127 16.90 -12.99 7.47
C HIS A 127 16.99 -12.32 8.86
N PRO A 128 17.18 -13.07 9.96
CA PRO A 128 17.33 -12.49 11.31
C PRO A 128 18.37 -11.38 11.40
N HIS A 129 19.45 -11.45 10.63
CA HIS A 129 20.51 -10.44 10.61
C HIS A 129 20.00 -9.06 10.19
N ILE A 130 19.07 -8.95 9.23
CA ILE A 130 18.48 -7.68 8.80
C ILE A 130 17.23 -7.31 9.59
N ALA A 131 16.65 -8.26 10.32
CA ALA A 131 15.48 -8.03 11.19
C ALA A 131 15.83 -7.12 12.37
N ARG A 132 16.97 -7.32 13.00
CA ARG A 132 17.48 -6.58 14.16
C ARG A 132 16.57 -6.70 15.40
N ALA A 133 16.90 -5.91 16.43
CA ALA A 133 16.40 -6.14 17.78
C ALA A 133 14.87 -6.06 17.93
N ASN A 134 14.22 -5.03 17.37
CA ASN A 134 12.76 -4.89 17.53
C ASN A 134 11.97 -6.05 16.90
N ASN A 135 12.31 -6.44 15.67
CA ASN A 135 11.63 -7.56 15.01
C ASN A 135 11.84 -8.88 15.78
N LEU A 136 13.06 -9.10 16.32
CA LEU A 136 13.38 -10.29 17.12
C LEU A 136 12.72 -10.23 18.52
N PHE A 137 12.54 -9.04 19.09
CA PHE A 137 11.79 -8.83 20.32
C PHE A 137 10.34 -9.28 20.16
N ILE A 138 9.66 -8.83 19.10
CA ILE A 138 8.29 -9.24 18.78
C ILE A 138 8.19 -10.75 18.53
N LYS A 139 9.15 -11.34 17.80
CA LYS A 139 9.25 -12.80 17.62
C LYS A 139 9.30 -13.52 18.97
N ARG A 140 10.19 -13.09 19.88
CA ARG A 140 10.34 -13.67 21.22
C ARG A 140 9.04 -13.68 22.01
N GLY A 141 8.28 -12.56 21.98
CA GLY A 141 6.99 -12.46 22.66
C GLY A 141 5.92 -13.35 22.05
N ALA A 142 5.83 -13.40 20.72
CA ALA A 142 4.89 -14.27 20.01
C ALA A 142 5.15 -15.75 20.32
N GLU A 143 6.40 -16.20 20.29
CA GLU A 143 6.80 -17.58 20.60
C GLU A 143 6.46 -17.97 22.05
N LYS A 144 6.69 -17.06 23.03
CA LYS A 144 6.33 -17.32 24.42
C LYS A 144 4.83 -17.48 24.62
N LEU A 145 4.02 -16.85 23.78
CA LEU A 145 2.56 -17.00 23.79
C LEU A 145 2.04 -18.14 22.92
N GLY A 146 2.92 -18.90 22.26
CA GLY A 146 2.53 -19.96 21.34
C GLY A 146 1.78 -19.48 20.10
N LEU A 147 1.95 -18.21 19.70
CA LEU A 147 1.28 -17.65 18.54
C LEU A 147 1.98 -18.06 17.24
N GLU A 148 1.18 -18.34 16.20
CA GLU A 148 1.70 -18.66 14.86
C GLU A 148 2.34 -17.42 14.23
N GLY A 149 3.65 -17.39 14.13
CA GLY A 149 4.40 -16.29 13.54
C GLY A 149 5.49 -16.75 12.58
N GLN A 150 5.88 -15.88 11.67
CA GLN A 150 6.91 -16.16 10.69
C GLN A 150 7.73 -14.93 10.30
N PHE A 151 8.96 -15.15 9.82
CA PHE A 151 9.67 -14.12 9.11
C PHE A 151 8.97 -13.80 7.79
N ILE A 152 8.78 -12.50 7.55
CA ILE A 152 8.05 -11.98 6.39
C ILE A 152 8.85 -12.22 5.10
N HIS A 153 8.19 -12.66 4.04
CA HIS A 153 8.75 -12.64 2.70
C HIS A 153 8.76 -11.21 2.16
N ARG A 154 9.91 -10.79 1.61
CA ARG A 154 10.13 -9.41 1.14
C ARG A 154 10.78 -9.40 -0.24
N ASN A 155 10.36 -8.48 -1.11
CA ASN A 155 11.04 -8.25 -2.37
C ASN A 155 12.31 -7.39 -2.16
N ALA A 156 13.25 -7.94 -1.42
CA ALA A 156 14.49 -7.23 -1.07
C ALA A 156 15.70 -8.18 -1.00
N PRO A 157 16.10 -8.81 -2.13
CA PRO A 157 17.17 -9.82 -2.12
C PRO A 157 18.54 -9.25 -1.76
N GLY A 158 18.79 -7.96 -2.06
CA GLY A 158 20.05 -7.26 -1.73
C GLY A 158 19.93 -6.36 -0.49
N CYS A 159 19.03 -6.66 0.44
CA CYS A 159 18.79 -5.81 1.60
C CYS A 159 19.97 -5.82 2.59
N VAL A 160 20.43 -4.63 2.95
CA VAL A 160 21.51 -4.42 3.94
C VAL A 160 21.00 -4.08 5.35
N GLY A 161 19.67 -4.04 5.54
CA GLY A 161 19.06 -3.77 6.85
C GLY A 161 19.12 -2.30 7.32
N CYS A 162 19.24 -1.33 6.41
CA CYS A 162 19.38 0.08 6.76
C CYS A 162 18.11 0.76 7.31
N GLY A 163 16.96 0.10 7.35
CA GLY A 163 15.72 0.62 7.94
C GLY A 163 14.93 1.67 7.14
N VAL A 164 15.49 2.24 6.09
CA VAL A 164 14.94 3.42 5.38
C VAL A 164 14.05 3.11 4.18
N CYS A 165 13.37 1.94 4.16
CA CYS A 165 12.53 1.54 3.02
C CYS A 165 11.45 2.55 2.66
N HIS A 166 10.92 3.31 3.63
CA HIS A 166 9.91 4.35 3.44
C HIS A 166 10.48 5.64 2.82
N LEU A 167 11.80 5.80 2.81
CA LEU A 167 12.51 6.98 2.31
C LEU A 167 13.16 6.74 0.93
N GLY A 168 12.78 5.64 0.26
CA GLY A 168 13.47 5.08 -0.88
C GLY A 168 14.46 4.00 -0.48
N CYS A 169 15.21 3.46 -1.42
CA CYS A 169 16.20 2.42 -1.14
C CYS A 169 17.58 2.85 -1.67
N PRO A 170 18.42 3.48 -0.84
CA PRO A 170 19.72 3.99 -1.30
C PRO A 170 20.68 2.90 -1.77
N SER A 171 20.63 1.69 -1.18
CA SER A 171 21.45 0.55 -1.61
C SER A 171 20.95 -0.15 -2.88
N GLY A 172 19.70 0.14 -3.32
CA GLY A 172 19.07 -0.55 -4.43
C GLY A 172 18.70 -2.01 -4.15
N GLY A 173 18.81 -2.48 -2.91
CA GLY A 173 18.50 -3.86 -2.53
C GLY A 173 17.02 -4.19 -2.49
N LYS A 174 16.11 -3.17 -2.50
CA LYS A 174 14.67 -3.37 -2.62
C LYS A 174 14.29 -3.56 -4.09
N GLY A 175 13.58 -4.64 -4.40
CA GLY A 175 13.06 -4.96 -5.73
C GLY A 175 11.79 -4.19 -6.07
N SER A 176 11.80 -2.87 -5.97
CA SER A 176 10.73 -1.99 -6.46
C SER A 176 10.61 -2.08 -7.97
N VAL A 177 9.43 -1.82 -8.53
CA VAL A 177 9.16 -2.12 -9.96
C VAL A 177 9.98 -1.29 -10.96
N ASP A 178 10.55 -0.17 -10.53
CA ASP A 178 11.56 0.59 -11.30
C ASP A 178 12.88 -0.17 -11.51
N ARG A 179 13.11 -1.24 -10.74
CA ARG A 179 14.34 -2.05 -10.73
C ARG A 179 14.20 -3.38 -11.46
N ASN A 180 12.99 -3.76 -11.84
CA ASN A 180 12.69 -5.07 -12.44
C ASN A 180 11.65 -4.97 -13.56
N PHE A 181 10.36 -4.94 -13.31
CA PHE A 181 9.32 -4.92 -14.35
C PHE A 181 9.51 -3.78 -15.37
N ILE A 182 9.95 -2.58 -14.94
CA ILE A 182 10.18 -1.47 -15.85
C ILE A 182 11.38 -1.71 -16.77
N PRO A 183 12.59 -2.02 -16.28
CA PRO A 183 13.70 -2.40 -17.13
C PRO A 183 13.38 -3.60 -18.04
N GLU A 184 12.63 -4.59 -17.58
CA GLU A 184 12.20 -5.72 -18.38
C GLU A 184 11.28 -5.26 -19.53
N ALA A 185 10.28 -4.41 -19.26
CA ALA A 185 9.43 -3.82 -20.28
C ALA A 185 10.23 -2.96 -21.29
N GLU A 186 11.18 -2.15 -20.81
CA GLU A 186 12.08 -1.35 -21.67
C GLU A 186 12.95 -2.25 -22.54
N GLY A 187 13.44 -3.40 -22.02
CA GLY A 187 14.15 -4.41 -22.78
C GLY A 187 13.32 -5.00 -23.93
N HIS A 188 12.00 -5.02 -23.80
CA HIS A 188 11.04 -5.40 -24.84
C HIS A 188 10.54 -4.20 -25.69
N GLY A 189 11.17 -3.02 -25.57
CA GLY A 189 10.88 -1.85 -26.39
C GLY A 189 9.83 -0.89 -25.84
N ALA A 190 9.38 -1.05 -24.60
CA ALA A 190 8.54 -0.06 -23.94
C ALA A 190 9.32 1.24 -23.70
N ARG A 191 8.60 2.38 -23.69
CA ARG A 191 9.19 3.69 -23.39
C ARG A 191 8.58 4.26 -22.13
N VAL A 192 9.41 4.77 -21.23
CA VAL A 192 8.99 5.45 -19.99
C VAL A 192 9.20 6.95 -20.15
N LEU A 193 8.14 7.72 -19.95
CA LEU A 193 8.15 9.17 -19.87
C LEU A 193 7.85 9.56 -18.42
N ALA A 194 8.89 9.86 -17.67
CA ALA A 194 8.80 10.41 -16.32
C ALA A 194 8.49 11.91 -16.36
N ASP A 195 8.07 12.47 -15.23
CA ASP A 195 7.71 13.87 -15.08
C ASP A 195 6.55 14.31 -16.00
N VAL A 196 5.68 13.36 -16.36
CA VAL A 196 4.52 13.57 -17.22
C VAL A 196 3.23 13.32 -16.44
N ARG A 197 2.55 14.41 -16.06
CA ARG A 197 1.24 14.32 -15.42
C ARG A 197 0.13 14.24 -16.45
N VAL A 198 -0.46 13.06 -16.61
CA VAL A 198 -1.66 12.89 -17.44
C VAL A 198 -2.84 13.58 -16.78
N GLN A 199 -3.58 14.32 -17.61
CA GLN A 199 -4.75 15.11 -17.19
C GLN A 199 -6.04 14.58 -17.79
N GLU A 200 -5.97 13.95 -18.99
CA GLU A 200 -7.13 13.57 -19.79
C GLU A 200 -6.92 12.22 -20.48
N VAL A 201 -7.96 11.39 -20.47
CA VAL A 201 -8.11 10.26 -21.40
C VAL A 201 -8.84 10.76 -22.64
N VAL A 202 -8.21 10.65 -23.80
CA VAL A 202 -8.80 11.05 -25.08
C VAL A 202 -9.81 10.00 -25.50
N VAL A 203 -11.08 10.38 -25.58
CA VAL A 203 -12.19 9.51 -26.02
C VAL A 203 -12.75 10.05 -27.32
N GLU A 204 -12.79 9.21 -28.37
CA GLU A 204 -13.35 9.53 -29.68
C GLU A 204 -14.43 8.52 -30.03
N ARG A 205 -15.62 9.02 -30.32
CA ARG A 205 -16.82 8.19 -30.62
C ARG A 205 -17.08 7.11 -29.55
N GLY A 206 -16.86 7.48 -28.26
CA GLY A 206 -17.07 6.60 -27.12
C GLY A 206 -15.96 5.58 -26.85
N ILE A 207 -14.85 5.61 -27.58
CA ILE A 207 -13.73 4.68 -27.45
C ILE A 207 -12.49 5.44 -26.98
N ALA A 208 -11.76 4.90 -26.00
CA ALA A 208 -10.48 5.48 -25.58
C ALA A 208 -9.43 5.36 -26.70
N ARG A 209 -8.76 6.47 -27.00
CA ARG A 209 -7.81 6.61 -28.13
C ARG A 209 -6.47 7.20 -27.75
N GLY A 210 -6.23 7.43 -26.47
CA GLY A 210 -4.98 8.00 -25.99
C GLY A 210 -5.14 8.80 -24.71
N VAL A 211 -4.13 9.59 -24.41
CA VAL A 211 -4.10 10.47 -23.26
C VAL A 211 -3.44 11.80 -23.60
N ARG A 212 -3.82 12.85 -22.87
CA ARG A 212 -3.14 14.15 -22.84
C ARG A 212 -2.63 14.48 -21.46
N GLY A 213 -1.53 15.20 -21.40
CA GLY A 213 -0.94 15.62 -20.16
C GLY A 213 0.07 16.74 -20.33
N VAL A 214 0.71 17.08 -19.22
CA VAL A 214 1.75 18.10 -19.15
C VAL A 214 3.06 17.48 -18.71
N VAL A 215 4.14 17.94 -19.35
CA VAL A 215 5.51 17.67 -18.89
C VAL A 215 5.79 18.67 -17.77
N GLN A 216 6.29 18.17 -16.66
CA GLN A 216 6.60 18.98 -15.49
C GLN A 216 8.11 19.11 -15.32
N ASP A 217 8.55 20.27 -14.89
CA ASP A 217 9.89 20.42 -14.36
C ASP A 217 10.02 19.61 -13.07
N PRO A 218 11.02 18.72 -12.93
CA PRO A 218 11.12 17.80 -11.80
C PRO A 218 11.41 18.52 -10.45
N GLU A 219 11.99 19.71 -10.47
CA GLU A 219 12.34 20.45 -9.26
C GLU A 219 11.17 21.34 -8.80
N THR A 220 10.57 22.09 -9.72
CA THR A 220 9.51 23.06 -9.41
C THR A 220 8.11 22.48 -9.50
N GLY A 221 7.92 21.40 -10.27
CA GLY A 221 6.63 20.82 -10.59
C GLY A 221 5.78 21.68 -11.56
N GLN A 222 6.36 22.76 -12.12
CA GLN A 222 5.67 23.61 -13.08
C GLN A 222 5.55 22.91 -14.44
N ALA A 223 4.44 23.20 -15.15
CA ALA A 223 4.27 22.70 -16.50
C ALA A 223 5.22 23.43 -17.46
N VAL A 224 6.07 22.66 -18.16
CA VAL A 224 7.04 23.17 -19.14
C VAL A 224 6.71 22.74 -20.58
N GLY A 225 5.71 21.91 -20.76
CA GLY A 225 5.26 21.44 -22.07
C GLY A 225 3.99 20.62 -22.00
N SER A 226 3.44 20.26 -23.15
CA SER A 226 2.30 19.35 -23.28
C SER A 226 2.69 18.09 -24.00
N VAL A 227 1.97 17.00 -23.74
CA VAL A 227 2.15 15.71 -24.41
C VAL A 227 0.79 15.13 -24.79
N GLU A 228 0.69 14.59 -25.98
CA GLU A 228 -0.43 13.73 -26.40
C GLU A 228 0.15 12.39 -26.86
N VAL A 229 -0.40 11.29 -26.35
CA VAL A 229 -0.07 9.94 -26.80
C VAL A 229 -1.33 9.30 -27.33
N ARG A 230 -1.32 8.99 -28.62
CA ARG A 230 -2.38 8.23 -29.30
C ARG A 230 -2.15 6.74 -29.12
N ALA A 231 -3.19 6.00 -28.72
CA ALA A 231 -3.08 4.58 -28.41
C ALA A 231 -4.34 3.81 -28.84
N ARG A 232 -4.18 2.49 -29.08
CA ARG A 232 -5.32 1.58 -29.28
C ARG A 232 -6.01 1.22 -27.98
N ALA A 233 -5.26 1.13 -26.89
CA ALA A 233 -5.76 0.90 -25.57
C ALA A 233 -5.06 1.82 -24.57
N VAL A 234 -5.80 2.25 -23.56
CA VAL A 234 -5.33 3.05 -22.43
C VAL A 234 -5.52 2.23 -21.16
N VAL A 235 -4.46 2.06 -20.38
CA VAL A 235 -4.52 1.38 -19.09
C VAL A 235 -4.29 2.41 -17.98
N LEU A 236 -5.28 2.64 -17.14
CA LEU A 236 -5.15 3.45 -15.93
C LEU A 236 -4.62 2.59 -14.80
N SER A 237 -3.49 2.99 -14.22
CA SER A 237 -2.89 2.39 -13.03
C SER A 237 -2.38 3.48 -12.09
N ALA A 238 -3.12 4.58 -11.96
CA ALA A 238 -2.78 5.71 -11.11
C ALA A 238 -3.05 5.44 -9.61
N GLY A 239 -3.51 4.23 -9.29
CA GLY A 239 -3.79 3.72 -7.96
C GLY A 239 -5.16 4.12 -7.44
N THR A 240 -5.60 3.46 -6.41
CA THR A 240 -6.95 3.49 -5.81
C THR A 240 -7.48 4.90 -5.54
N VAL A 241 -6.60 5.88 -5.36
CA VAL A 241 -7.01 7.27 -5.09
C VAL A 241 -7.06 8.10 -6.37
N ARG A 242 -6.06 8.01 -7.24
CA ARG A 242 -5.98 8.88 -8.43
C ARG A 242 -6.78 8.37 -9.61
N THR A 243 -6.89 7.06 -9.80
CA THR A 243 -7.68 6.47 -10.89
C THR A 243 -9.14 6.94 -10.85
N PRO A 244 -9.89 6.81 -9.75
CA PRO A 244 -11.28 7.28 -9.70
C PRO A 244 -11.38 8.81 -9.87
N VAL A 245 -10.48 9.60 -9.31
CA VAL A 245 -10.48 11.07 -9.46
C VAL A 245 -10.32 11.47 -10.93
N MET A 246 -9.45 10.79 -11.69
CA MET A 246 -9.27 11.04 -13.12
C MET A 246 -10.53 10.70 -13.93
N LEU A 247 -11.22 9.61 -13.60
CA LEU A 247 -12.46 9.21 -14.24
C LEU A 247 -13.59 10.19 -13.92
N GLN A 248 -13.72 10.60 -12.66
CA GLN A 248 -14.73 11.57 -12.21
C GLN A 248 -14.52 12.95 -12.84
N ALA A 249 -13.28 13.41 -12.99
CA ALA A 249 -12.95 14.69 -13.60
C ALA A 249 -13.44 14.82 -15.05
N GLN A 250 -13.63 13.69 -15.72
CA GLN A 250 -14.07 13.63 -17.12
C GLN A 250 -15.44 12.94 -17.28
N ALA A 251 -16.11 12.58 -16.19
CA ALA A 251 -17.36 11.81 -16.19
C ALA A 251 -17.25 10.50 -17.00
N LEU A 252 -16.10 9.82 -16.95
CA LEU A 252 -15.82 8.58 -17.69
C LEU A 252 -16.11 7.33 -16.84
N ALA A 253 -16.53 6.26 -17.52
CA ALA A 253 -16.70 4.90 -16.95
C ALA A 253 -17.56 4.84 -15.68
N ASN A 254 -18.56 5.73 -15.53
CA ASN A 254 -19.33 5.86 -14.29
C ASN A 254 -20.86 5.76 -14.48
N ARG A 255 -21.36 5.03 -15.48
CA ARG A 255 -22.80 4.78 -15.62
C ARG A 255 -23.38 4.03 -14.43
N SER A 256 -22.57 3.18 -13.78
CA SER A 256 -22.94 2.45 -12.58
C SER A 256 -22.99 3.31 -11.32
N ASP A 257 -22.48 4.54 -11.33
CA ASP A 257 -22.21 5.38 -10.15
C ASP A 257 -21.29 4.68 -9.13
N GLN A 258 -20.39 3.79 -9.59
CA GLN A 258 -19.48 3.04 -8.73
C GLN A 258 -18.05 3.61 -8.68
N VAL A 259 -17.69 4.52 -9.59
CA VAL A 259 -16.35 5.13 -9.58
C VAL A 259 -16.12 5.93 -8.30
N GLY A 260 -15.09 5.54 -7.56
CA GLY A 260 -14.73 6.14 -6.27
C GLY A 260 -15.43 5.55 -5.06
N ARG A 261 -16.45 4.68 -5.24
CA ARG A 261 -17.11 3.96 -4.15
C ARG A 261 -16.34 2.70 -3.75
N ASN A 262 -16.82 2.02 -2.72
CA ASN A 262 -16.27 0.73 -2.26
C ASN A 262 -14.82 0.80 -1.79
N LEU A 263 -14.37 1.93 -1.27
CA LEU A 263 -13.03 2.03 -0.71
C LEU A 263 -12.89 1.14 0.52
N GLU A 264 -11.89 0.27 0.50
CA GLU A 264 -11.36 -0.51 1.61
C GLU A 264 -9.89 -0.10 1.81
N ILE A 265 -9.38 -0.14 3.05
CA ILE A 265 -8.08 0.48 3.37
C ILE A 265 -7.14 -0.41 4.18
N HIS A 266 -7.59 -1.58 4.68
CA HIS A 266 -6.92 -2.30 5.76
C HIS A 266 -6.61 -1.34 6.92
N PRO A 267 -7.61 -0.92 7.72
CA PRO A 267 -7.33 -0.08 8.86
C PRO A 267 -6.34 -0.79 9.79
N ALA A 268 -5.40 -0.04 10.31
CA ALA A 268 -4.31 -0.57 11.10
C ALA A 268 -4.09 0.28 12.35
N VAL A 269 -3.64 -0.38 13.40
CA VAL A 269 -3.29 0.22 14.70
C VAL A 269 -1.92 -0.25 15.13
N GLY A 270 -1.28 0.48 16.03
CA GLY A 270 -0.01 0.07 16.60
C GLY A 270 0.16 0.62 18.00
N THR A 271 1.09 0.01 18.74
CA THR A 271 1.45 0.49 20.04
C THR A 271 2.92 0.20 20.38
N TYR A 272 3.34 0.65 21.57
CA TYR A 272 4.71 0.76 21.99
C TYR A 272 4.92 0.14 23.35
N GLY A 273 6.10 -0.48 23.56
CA GLY A 273 6.54 -0.96 24.85
C GLY A 273 7.91 -0.41 25.21
N LEU A 274 8.11 0.02 26.45
CA LEU A 274 9.42 0.36 26.99
C LEU A 274 10.08 -0.91 27.53
N VAL A 275 11.33 -1.09 27.18
CA VAL A 275 12.12 -2.28 27.55
C VAL A 275 13.44 -1.88 28.22
N PRO A 276 14.00 -2.75 29.07
CA PRO A 276 15.29 -2.46 29.72
C PRO A 276 16.47 -2.33 28.75
N GLU A 277 16.49 -3.19 27.73
CA GLU A 277 17.56 -3.23 26.73
C GLU A 277 17.39 -2.18 25.62
N ALA A 278 18.46 -1.85 24.92
CA ALA A 278 18.41 -0.99 23.75
C ALA A 278 17.87 -1.75 22.55
N ILE A 279 16.70 -1.35 22.07
CA ILE A 279 16.02 -1.93 20.88
C ILE A 279 16.43 -1.20 19.60
N ASN A 280 16.61 0.12 19.66
CA ASN A 280 16.90 0.95 18.49
C ASN A 280 15.94 0.61 17.33
N ALA A 281 14.64 0.79 17.53
CA ALA A 281 13.60 0.39 16.55
C ALA A 281 13.66 1.14 15.22
N TRP A 282 14.70 1.89 14.96
CA TRP A 282 15.08 2.46 13.66
C TRP A 282 16.20 1.67 12.95
N ASP A 283 16.81 0.68 13.61
CA ASP A 283 17.83 -0.21 13.03
C ASP A 283 17.14 -1.49 12.50
N GLY A 284 17.54 -1.92 11.33
CA GLY A 284 16.95 -3.06 10.66
C GLY A 284 15.75 -2.73 9.77
N VAL A 285 15.25 -3.73 9.06
CA VAL A 285 14.15 -3.51 8.12
C VAL A 285 12.86 -3.12 8.83
N PRO A 286 12.01 -2.29 8.20
CA PRO A 286 10.79 -1.80 8.84
C PRO A 286 9.89 -2.91 9.39
N GLN A 287 9.74 -4.00 8.65
CA GLN A 287 8.89 -5.12 9.04
C GLN A 287 9.55 -6.43 8.59
N ALA A 288 9.88 -7.31 9.54
CA ALA A 288 10.51 -8.59 9.28
C ALA A 288 9.78 -9.77 9.91
N TYR A 289 8.94 -9.57 10.91
CA TYR A 289 8.22 -10.64 11.58
C TYR A 289 6.73 -10.35 11.65
N ALA A 290 5.90 -11.36 11.41
CA ALA A 290 4.45 -11.26 11.43
C ALA A 290 3.83 -12.41 12.21
N VAL A 291 2.66 -12.14 12.80
CA VAL A 291 1.82 -13.09 13.53
C VAL A 291 0.44 -13.09 12.92
N PHE A 292 -0.04 -14.21 12.46
CA PHE A 292 -1.41 -14.38 11.97
C PHE A 292 -2.32 -14.63 13.18
N LEU A 293 -2.83 -13.56 13.78
CA LEU A 293 -3.66 -13.67 14.96
C LEU A 293 -5.01 -14.36 14.66
N ASP A 294 -5.55 -14.08 13.47
CA ASP A 294 -6.75 -14.74 12.96
C ASP A 294 -6.77 -14.63 11.43
N ARG A 295 -6.53 -15.72 10.73
CA ARG A 295 -6.46 -15.75 9.27
C ARG A 295 -7.83 -15.53 8.61
N GLU A 296 -8.89 -16.08 9.19
CA GLU A 296 -10.24 -15.97 8.64
C GLU A 296 -10.83 -14.59 8.86
N ALA A 297 -10.65 -14.02 10.05
CA ALA A 297 -11.04 -12.65 10.35
C ALA A 297 -10.14 -11.61 9.67
N GLY A 298 -8.99 -12.03 9.09
CA GLY A 298 -8.03 -11.16 8.44
C GLY A 298 -7.32 -10.23 9.42
N ILE A 299 -6.88 -10.75 10.59
CA ILE A 299 -6.13 -9.99 11.60
C ILE A 299 -4.66 -10.41 11.53
N LEU A 300 -3.80 -9.50 11.07
CA LEU A 300 -2.38 -9.72 10.88
C LEU A 300 -1.56 -8.73 11.69
N LEU A 301 -0.78 -9.23 12.65
CA LEU A 301 0.15 -8.40 13.43
C LEU A 301 1.52 -8.39 12.74
N GLN A 302 2.19 -7.26 12.77
CA GLN A 302 3.50 -7.08 12.16
C GLN A 302 4.39 -6.23 13.07
N SER A 303 5.65 -6.67 13.24
CA SER A 303 6.67 -5.82 13.84
C SER A 303 6.82 -4.53 13.02
N TYR A 304 7.17 -3.43 13.64
CA TYR A 304 7.31 -2.15 12.94
C TYR A 304 8.57 -1.42 13.39
N ASN A 305 9.46 -1.09 12.44
CA ASN A 305 10.60 -0.23 12.62
C ASN A 305 10.41 1.02 11.77
N ALA A 306 10.83 2.17 12.28
CA ALA A 306 10.74 3.43 11.57
C ALA A 306 11.98 4.28 11.80
N SER A 307 12.29 5.22 10.90
CA SER A 307 13.34 6.21 11.16
C SER A 307 12.97 7.05 12.40
N PRO A 308 13.96 7.62 13.12
CA PRO A 308 13.69 8.42 14.32
C PRO A 308 12.64 9.52 14.09
N GLU A 309 12.65 10.17 12.91
CA GLU A 309 11.70 11.23 12.58
C GLU A 309 10.25 10.73 12.47
N VAL A 310 10.05 9.59 11.79
CA VAL A 310 8.75 8.94 11.68
C VAL A 310 8.31 8.44 13.04
N PHE A 311 9.21 7.82 13.78
CA PHE A 311 8.97 7.32 15.11
C PHE A 311 8.46 8.43 16.03
N PHE A 312 9.16 9.56 16.02
CA PHE A 312 8.83 10.74 16.81
C PHE A 312 7.46 11.31 16.53
N SER A 313 7.06 11.33 15.25
CA SER A 313 5.76 11.86 14.83
C SER A 313 4.58 10.98 15.21
N THR A 314 4.83 9.73 15.64
CA THR A 314 3.78 8.75 15.97
C THR A 314 3.69 8.43 17.45
N LEU A 315 4.72 8.79 18.25
CA LEU A 315 4.70 8.56 19.70
C LEU A 315 3.71 9.51 20.39
N PRO A 316 2.95 9.02 21.39
CA PRO A 316 2.02 9.82 22.16
C PRO A 316 2.74 10.66 23.23
N TRP A 317 3.87 11.28 22.87
CA TRP A 317 4.69 12.06 23.78
C TRP A 317 4.63 13.54 23.42
N SER A 318 4.18 14.34 24.39
CA SER A 318 4.08 15.79 24.23
C SER A 318 4.61 16.52 25.47
N GLY A 319 4.94 17.79 25.31
CA GLY A 319 5.38 18.64 26.39
C GLY A 319 6.69 18.22 27.09
N PRO A 320 7.00 18.79 28.25
CA PRO A 320 8.26 18.51 28.97
C PRO A 320 8.44 17.05 29.39
N GLU A 321 7.39 16.35 29.73
CA GLU A 321 7.45 14.93 30.10
C GLU A 321 7.73 14.04 28.88
N GLY A 322 7.11 14.34 27.76
CA GLY A 322 7.42 13.68 26.50
C GLY A 322 8.89 13.86 26.10
N MET A 323 9.43 15.05 26.29
CA MET A 323 10.86 15.33 26.04
C MET A 323 11.80 14.53 26.96
N LYS A 324 11.42 14.28 28.21
CA LYS A 324 12.18 13.37 29.10
C LYS A 324 12.17 11.93 28.59
N LYS A 325 11.02 11.46 28.12
CA LYS A 325 10.88 10.10 27.56
C LYS A 325 11.67 9.88 26.27
N LEU A 326 11.95 10.94 25.49
CA LEU A 326 12.81 10.87 24.32
C LEU A 326 14.20 10.31 24.60
N ARG A 327 14.74 10.53 25.79
CA ARG A 327 16.03 9.94 26.20
C ARG A 327 15.94 8.41 26.23
N ARG A 328 14.73 7.84 26.35
CA ARG A 328 14.45 6.40 26.34
C ARG A 328 14.05 5.87 24.96
N LEU A 329 14.07 6.70 23.89
CA LEU A 329 13.64 6.30 22.55
C LEU A 329 14.33 5.01 22.07
N LYS A 330 15.62 4.84 22.39
CA LYS A 330 16.37 3.62 22.09
C LYS A 330 15.81 2.34 22.76
N ASN A 331 15.02 2.50 23.79
CA ASN A 331 14.41 1.43 24.57
C ASN A 331 12.94 1.16 24.17
N VAL A 332 12.44 1.78 23.12
CA VAL A 332 11.05 1.60 22.66
C VAL A 332 10.98 0.48 21.63
N ALA A 333 10.18 -0.54 21.92
CA ALA A 333 9.75 -1.55 20.96
C ALA A 333 8.41 -1.17 20.34
N MET A 334 8.18 -1.56 19.08
CA MET A 334 6.97 -1.25 18.34
C MET A 334 6.40 -2.48 17.65
N CYS A 335 5.07 -2.59 17.68
CA CYS A 335 4.33 -3.56 16.89
C CYS A 335 2.97 -2.99 16.52
N GLY A 336 2.43 -3.42 15.40
CA GLY A 336 1.10 -3.03 14.96
C GLY A 336 0.33 -4.19 14.36
N GLY A 337 -0.93 -3.94 14.04
CA GLY A 337 -1.77 -4.91 13.36
C GLY A 337 -2.67 -4.23 12.34
N LEU A 338 -2.88 -4.89 11.21
CA LEU A 338 -3.87 -4.52 10.23
C LEU A 338 -5.02 -5.52 10.26
N VAL A 339 -6.19 -5.07 9.83
CA VAL A 339 -7.36 -5.93 9.73
C VAL A 339 -8.01 -5.82 8.35
N SER A 340 -8.62 -6.91 7.88
CA SER A 340 -9.50 -6.83 6.71
C SER A 340 -10.75 -6.04 7.06
N ASP A 341 -11.20 -5.22 6.13
CA ASP A 341 -12.38 -4.37 6.27
C ASP A 341 -13.42 -4.67 5.19
N ARG A 342 -14.60 -4.09 5.36
CA ARG A 342 -15.69 -4.09 4.37
C ARG A 342 -15.74 -2.74 3.66
N PRO A 343 -16.26 -2.69 2.42
CA PRO A 343 -16.31 -1.45 1.65
C PRO A 343 -17.23 -0.43 2.35
N SER A 344 -16.62 0.63 2.89
CA SER A 344 -17.35 1.69 3.62
C SER A 344 -16.88 3.10 3.28
N GLY A 345 -15.82 3.21 2.46
CA GLY A 345 -15.25 4.50 2.11
C GLY A 345 -15.50 4.93 0.66
N ARG A 346 -15.10 6.16 0.37
CA ARG A 346 -15.19 6.81 -0.95
C ARG A 346 -13.98 7.64 -1.27
N VAL A 347 -13.69 7.76 -2.57
CA VAL A 347 -12.74 8.71 -3.13
C VAL A 347 -13.49 9.58 -4.13
N GLU A 348 -13.52 10.86 -3.88
CA GLU A 348 -14.26 11.83 -4.69
C GLU A 348 -13.30 12.91 -5.23
N LEU A 349 -13.68 13.51 -6.35
CA LEU A 349 -13.00 14.68 -6.90
C LEU A 349 -13.30 15.89 -6.00
N GLY A 350 -12.32 16.31 -5.24
CA GLY A 350 -12.39 17.47 -4.36
C GLY A 350 -11.97 18.77 -5.04
N ARG A 351 -11.93 19.84 -4.26
CA ARG A 351 -11.57 21.19 -4.74
C ARG A 351 -10.18 21.22 -5.36
N GLY A 352 -10.04 21.89 -6.50
CA GLY A 352 -8.78 22.04 -7.21
C GLY A 352 -8.21 20.72 -7.75
N GLY A 353 -9.05 19.72 -8.02
CA GLY A 353 -8.62 18.43 -8.55
C GLY A 353 -7.92 17.51 -7.52
N ARG A 354 -7.99 17.85 -6.23
CA ARG A 354 -7.44 17.02 -5.15
C ARG A 354 -8.42 15.91 -4.79
N PRO A 355 -7.93 14.73 -4.39
CA PRO A 355 -8.81 13.69 -3.88
C PRO A 355 -9.42 14.12 -2.53
N LYS A 356 -10.72 13.88 -2.35
CA LYS A 356 -11.39 13.87 -1.06
C LYS A 356 -11.65 12.40 -0.74
N ILE A 357 -11.20 11.93 0.41
CA ILE A 357 -11.27 10.52 0.82
C ILE A 357 -12.02 10.46 2.13
N THR A 358 -13.15 9.77 2.13
CA THR A 358 -13.96 9.54 3.33
C THR A 358 -14.05 8.06 3.64
N TYR A 359 -14.15 7.72 4.92
CA TYR A 359 -14.26 6.33 5.37
C TYR A 359 -15.05 6.27 6.67
N THR A 360 -15.80 5.20 6.86
CA THR A 360 -16.50 4.92 8.10
C THR A 360 -15.97 3.61 8.67
N LEU A 361 -15.34 3.66 9.84
CA LEU A 361 -14.92 2.46 10.56
C LEU A 361 -16.15 1.74 11.13
N GLY A 362 -16.42 0.55 10.63
CA GLY A 362 -17.54 -0.27 11.14
C GLY A 362 -17.26 -0.85 12.53
N ASP A 363 -18.30 -1.20 13.26
CA ASP A 363 -18.17 -1.80 14.60
C ASP A 363 -17.38 -3.13 14.54
N LEU A 364 -17.55 -3.93 13.48
CA LEU A 364 -16.79 -5.15 13.30
C LEU A 364 -15.28 -4.88 13.14
N GLU A 365 -14.93 -3.91 12.31
CA GLU A 365 -13.55 -3.52 12.06
C GLU A 365 -12.92 -2.90 13.32
N ARG A 366 -13.67 -2.09 14.06
CA ARG A 366 -13.25 -1.53 15.36
C ARG A 366 -12.92 -2.64 16.36
N LYS A 367 -13.80 -3.64 16.50
CA LYS A 367 -13.56 -4.81 17.37
C LYS A 367 -12.35 -5.62 16.93
N LYS A 368 -12.14 -5.79 15.61
CA LYS A 368 -10.93 -6.44 15.08
C LYS A 368 -9.66 -5.66 15.44
N LEU A 369 -9.69 -4.32 15.35
CA LEU A 369 -8.55 -3.47 15.74
C LEU A 369 -8.25 -3.58 17.24
N LEU A 370 -9.27 -3.57 18.09
CA LEU A 370 -9.10 -3.79 19.54
C LEU A 370 -8.51 -5.18 19.82
N ARG A 371 -8.97 -6.22 19.11
CA ARG A 371 -8.38 -7.55 19.22
C ARG A 371 -6.92 -7.58 18.77
N ALA A 372 -6.56 -6.84 17.71
CA ALA A 372 -5.19 -6.69 17.29
C ALA A 372 -4.33 -6.00 18.35
N LEU A 373 -4.83 -4.91 18.97
CA LEU A 373 -4.13 -4.21 20.06
C LEU A 373 -3.92 -5.12 21.26
N ARG A 374 -4.95 -5.88 21.70
CA ARG A 374 -4.81 -6.87 22.78
C ARG A 374 -3.69 -7.88 22.47
N GLY A 375 -3.62 -8.37 21.23
CA GLY A 375 -2.55 -9.25 20.77
C GLY A 375 -1.17 -8.60 20.83
N VAL A 376 -1.05 -7.36 20.34
CA VAL A 376 0.22 -6.61 20.38
C VAL A 376 0.68 -6.33 21.82
N VAL A 377 -0.22 -5.85 22.70
CA VAL A 377 0.07 -5.59 24.11
C VAL A 377 0.55 -6.86 24.81
N SER A 378 -0.13 -7.98 24.58
CA SER A 378 0.27 -9.29 25.13
C SER A 378 1.67 -9.72 24.65
N ILE A 379 1.97 -9.55 23.35
CA ILE A 379 3.29 -9.85 22.77
C ILE A 379 4.39 -8.99 23.42
N LEU A 380 4.15 -7.68 23.59
CA LEU A 380 5.14 -6.77 24.17
C LEU A 380 5.48 -7.16 25.62
N PHE A 381 4.48 -7.42 26.47
CA PHE A 381 4.72 -7.88 27.85
C PHE A 381 5.39 -9.25 27.90
N ALA A 382 4.91 -10.20 27.11
CA ALA A 382 5.54 -11.53 27.02
C ALA A 382 7.00 -11.47 26.58
N ALA A 383 7.34 -10.51 25.69
CA ALA A 383 8.71 -10.28 25.27
C ALA A 383 9.60 -9.65 26.35
N GLY A 384 9.03 -8.99 27.37
CA GLY A 384 9.76 -8.40 28.48
C GLY A 384 9.67 -6.87 28.55
N ALA A 385 8.65 -6.26 27.93
CA ALA A 385 8.38 -4.85 28.14
C ALA A 385 7.98 -4.58 29.61
N THR A 386 8.51 -3.51 30.18
CA THR A 386 8.22 -3.08 31.57
C THR A 386 7.05 -2.10 31.66
N GLU A 387 6.83 -1.38 30.58
CA GLU A 387 5.72 -0.44 30.44
C GLU A 387 5.19 -0.57 28.99
N VAL A 388 3.86 -0.60 28.82
CA VAL A 388 3.25 -0.67 27.49
C VAL A 388 2.13 0.37 27.39
N HIS A 389 2.10 1.12 26.31
CA HIS A 389 0.96 1.94 25.92
C HIS A 389 -0.10 1.02 25.31
N SER A 390 -1.38 1.18 25.70
CA SER A 390 -2.45 0.31 25.19
C SER A 390 -2.77 0.51 23.69
N GLY A 391 -2.39 1.67 23.13
CA GLY A 391 -2.70 2.04 21.74
C GLY A 391 -4.02 2.79 21.61
N VAL A 392 -4.70 3.07 22.73
CA VAL A 392 -5.92 3.89 22.79
C VAL A 392 -5.72 5.07 23.72
N GLY A 393 -6.54 6.12 23.50
CA GLY A 393 -6.44 7.37 24.26
C GLY A 393 -5.39 8.33 23.69
N LEU A 394 -5.58 9.61 24.01
CA LEU A 394 -4.67 10.70 23.58
C LEU A 394 -3.62 11.02 24.66
N GLY A 395 -3.57 10.22 25.72
CA GLY A 395 -2.75 10.47 26.89
C GLY A 395 -1.40 9.76 26.87
N GLU A 396 -0.52 10.17 27.79
CA GLU A 396 0.80 9.60 28.01
C GLU A 396 0.78 8.42 29.00
N HIS A 397 -0.39 7.76 29.19
CA HIS A 397 -0.53 6.68 30.15
C HIS A 397 0.12 5.40 29.61
N TRP A 398 1.02 4.83 30.41
CA TRP A 398 1.70 3.58 30.14
C TRP A 398 1.47 2.61 31.30
N SER A 399 0.88 1.48 30.99
CA SER A 399 0.59 0.44 31.98
C SER A 399 1.83 -0.39 32.29
N THR A 400 2.04 -0.69 33.58
CA THR A 400 3.15 -1.52 34.06
C THR A 400 2.78 -3.00 34.21
N SER A 401 1.53 -3.36 33.95
CA SER A 401 1.04 -4.75 33.96
C SER A 401 0.17 -5.04 32.75
N LEU A 402 0.19 -6.30 32.31
CA LEU A 402 -0.66 -6.77 31.21
C LEU A 402 -2.15 -6.57 31.53
N GLU A 403 -2.56 -6.90 32.75
CA GLU A 403 -3.95 -6.79 33.17
C GLU A 403 -4.46 -5.34 33.07
N ALA A 404 -3.69 -4.37 33.57
CA ALA A 404 -4.05 -2.94 33.48
C ALA A 404 -4.14 -2.47 32.03
N ALA A 405 -3.18 -2.84 31.17
CA ALA A 405 -3.19 -2.48 29.76
C ALA A 405 -4.37 -3.09 28.99
N LEU A 406 -4.74 -4.33 29.29
CA LEU A 406 -5.89 -5.00 28.66
C LEU A 406 -7.23 -4.43 29.16
N ALA A 407 -7.30 -3.94 30.41
CA ALA A 407 -8.49 -3.31 30.95
C ALA A 407 -8.86 -2.01 30.22
N GLU A 408 -7.90 -1.33 29.59
CA GLU A 408 -8.15 -0.15 28.76
C GLU A 408 -8.75 -0.50 27.38
N LEU A 409 -8.61 -1.74 26.92
CA LEU A 409 -9.00 -2.20 25.57
C LEU A 409 -10.38 -2.87 25.59
N THR A 410 -11.38 -2.21 26.15
CA THR A 410 -12.77 -2.70 26.20
C THR A 410 -13.44 -2.56 24.82
N ASP A 411 -14.54 -3.29 24.58
CA ASP A 411 -15.21 -3.31 23.27
C ASP A 411 -16.00 -2.01 22.96
N ASP A 412 -16.14 -1.11 23.93
CA ASP A 412 -16.81 0.18 23.84
C ASP A 412 -15.84 1.36 23.57
N VAL A 413 -14.52 1.12 23.49
CA VAL A 413 -13.55 2.15 23.11
C VAL A 413 -13.94 2.76 21.76
N PRO A 414 -14.18 4.09 21.70
CA PRO A 414 -14.61 4.74 20.47
C PRO A 414 -13.43 4.90 19.49
N GLU A 415 -13.75 5.01 18.20
CA GLU A 415 -12.75 5.27 17.15
C GLU A 415 -11.89 6.50 17.45
N SER A 416 -12.49 7.55 18.01
CA SER A 416 -11.80 8.81 18.35
C SER A 416 -10.64 8.66 19.34
N GLN A 417 -10.56 7.55 20.04
CA GLN A 417 -9.46 7.22 20.94
C GLN A 417 -8.42 6.28 20.30
N MET A 418 -8.63 5.84 19.06
CA MET A 418 -7.75 4.92 18.37
C MET A 418 -6.83 5.67 17.39
N HIS A 419 -5.54 5.35 17.40
CA HIS A 419 -4.60 5.85 16.40
C HIS A 419 -4.62 4.96 15.16
N VAL A 420 -5.59 5.21 14.28
CA VAL A 420 -5.76 4.42 13.06
C VAL A 420 -4.95 5.03 11.92
N TYR A 421 -4.33 4.18 11.11
CA TYR A 421 -3.68 4.56 9.86
C TYR A 421 -4.05 3.59 8.74
N ALA A 422 -3.82 3.99 7.48
CA ALA A 422 -4.13 3.21 6.31
C ALA A 422 -2.97 3.21 5.31
N SER A 423 -2.67 2.06 4.74
CA SER A 423 -1.59 1.93 3.75
C SER A 423 -1.99 1.14 2.51
N HIS A 424 -3.17 0.53 2.51
CA HIS A 424 -3.60 -0.43 1.50
C HIS A 424 -4.96 -0.08 0.90
N PRO A 425 -5.14 1.12 0.28
CA PRO A 425 -6.42 1.45 -0.34
C PRO A 425 -6.70 0.57 -1.54
N MET A 426 -7.97 0.09 -1.67
CA MET A 426 -8.43 -0.78 -2.76
C MET A 426 -9.93 -0.59 -3.04
N GLY A 427 -10.43 -1.16 -4.16
CA GLY A 427 -11.86 -1.33 -4.45
C GLY A 427 -12.57 -0.15 -5.14
N THR A 428 -11.95 1.03 -5.31
CA THR A 428 -12.64 2.25 -5.80
C THR A 428 -13.03 2.26 -7.29
N CYS A 429 -12.63 1.26 -8.05
CA CYS A 429 -13.10 0.98 -9.41
C CYS A 429 -13.41 -0.51 -9.53
N LYS A 430 -14.21 -1.00 -8.59
CA LYS A 430 -14.47 -2.42 -8.34
C LYS A 430 -14.75 -3.21 -9.62
N MET A 431 -14.11 -4.37 -9.74
CA MET A 431 -14.34 -5.36 -10.78
C MET A 431 -15.61 -6.16 -10.49
N GLY A 432 -16.38 -6.48 -11.54
CA GLY A 432 -17.57 -7.27 -11.41
C GLY A 432 -18.17 -7.63 -12.77
N ARG A 433 -19.11 -8.58 -12.79
CA ARG A 433 -19.83 -9.02 -14.01
C ARG A 433 -20.92 -8.04 -14.41
N ASP A 434 -21.63 -7.50 -13.43
CA ASP A 434 -22.77 -6.62 -13.67
C ASP A 434 -22.31 -5.17 -13.84
N PRO A 435 -22.48 -4.58 -15.03
CA PRO A 435 -22.12 -3.20 -15.32
C PRO A 435 -22.91 -2.16 -14.52
N ARG A 436 -23.97 -2.55 -13.80
CA ARG A 436 -24.75 -1.68 -12.92
C ARG A 436 -24.14 -1.54 -11.52
N SER A 437 -23.26 -2.47 -11.11
CA SER A 437 -22.71 -2.53 -9.76
C SER A 437 -21.17 -2.57 -9.73
N SER A 438 -20.52 -2.41 -10.89
CA SER A 438 -19.07 -2.43 -11.03
C SER A 438 -18.59 -1.43 -12.09
N VAL A 439 -17.29 -1.13 -12.08
CA VAL A 439 -16.66 -0.19 -13.01
C VAL A 439 -15.99 -0.93 -14.16
N VAL A 440 -15.34 -2.06 -13.86
CA VAL A 440 -14.63 -2.87 -14.85
C VAL A 440 -15.14 -4.30 -14.86
N ALA A 441 -15.09 -4.91 -16.04
CA ALA A 441 -15.33 -6.34 -16.24
C ALA A 441 -14.20 -7.17 -15.59
N PRO A 442 -14.36 -8.49 -15.42
CA PRO A 442 -13.31 -9.38 -14.94
C PRO A 442 -12.00 -9.32 -15.75
N SER A 443 -12.05 -8.91 -17.02
CA SER A 443 -10.87 -8.65 -17.85
C SER A 443 -10.06 -7.41 -17.44
N GLY A 444 -10.64 -6.49 -16.65
CA GLY A 444 -10.09 -5.18 -16.31
C GLY A 444 -10.51 -4.05 -17.24
N GLN A 445 -11.23 -4.33 -18.35
CA GLN A 445 -11.77 -3.29 -19.22
C GLN A 445 -12.98 -2.61 -18.57
N THR A 446 -13.07 -1.28 -18.71
CA THR A 446 -14.25 -0.55 -18.23
C THR A 446 -15.49 -0.96 -19.02
N HIS A 447 -16.65 -1.07 -18.33
CA HIS A 447 -17.90 -1.46 -18.96
C HIS A 447 -18.41 -0.44 -19.99
N ASP A 448 -18.12 0.83 -19.75
CA ASP A 448 -18.74 1.94 -20.48
C ASP A 448 -17.87 2.51 -21.59
N VAL A 449 -16.54 2.33 -21.53
CA VAL A 449 -15.58 2.96 -22.45
C VAL A 449 -14.66 1.89 -23.03
N PRO A 450 -14.99 1.32 -24.20
CA PRO A 450 -14.10 0.40 -24.88
C PRO A 450 -12.70 0.98 -25.08
N GLY A 451 -11.67 0.14 -24.98
CA GLY A 451 -10.28 0.57 -25.10
C GLY A 451 -9.73 1.26 -23.85
N LEU A 452 -10.51 1.36 -22.76
CA LEU A 452 -10.07 1.84 -21.45
C LEU A 452 -10.02 0.69 -20.46
N TRP A 453 -8.88 0.51 -19.81
CA TRP A 453 -8.59 -0.56 -18.85
C TRP A 453 -8.14 0.04 -17.52
N ILE A 454 -8.36 -0.68 -16.42
CA ILE A 454 -7.83 -0.30 -15.11
C ILE A 454 -7.06 -1.50 -14.54
N ALA A 455 -5.84 -1.25 -14.04
CA ALA A 455 -4.95 -2.30 -13.57
C ALA A 455 -4.14 -1.87 -12.33
N ASP A 456 -4.82 -1.48 -11.28
CA ASP A 456 -4.26 -1.20 -9.96
C ASP A 456 -5.20 -1.76 -8.86
N ALA A 457 -4.90 -1.53 -7.59
CA ALA A 457 -5.72 -2.07 -6.49
C ALA A 457 -7.15 -1.52 -6.46
N SER A 458 -7.50 -0.50 -7.24
CA SER A 458 -8.88 0.00 -7.32
C SER A 458 -9.86 -1.03 -7.88
N VAL A 459 -9.36 -2.00 -8.68
CA VAL A 459 -10.23 -3.03 -9.28
C VAL A 459 -10.54 -4.20 -8.34
N PHE A 460 -9.92 -4.29 -7.18
CA PHE A 460 -10.12 -5.44 -6.30
C PHE A 460 -11.60 -5.55 -5.89
N PRO A 461 -12.16 -6.77 -5.96
CA PRO A 461 -13.52 -7.03 -5.50
C PRO A 461 -13.71 -6.81 -4.01
N SER A 462 -12.70 -7.12 -3.21
CA SER A 462 -12.73 -6.96 -1.76
C SER A 462 -11.34 -6.90 -1.13
N SER A 463 -11.29 -6.53 0.15
CA SER A 463 -10.13 -6.53 1.03
C SER A 463 -9.47 -7.91 1.12
N LEU A 464 -8.13 -7.93 1.15
CA LEU A 464 -7.32 -9.15 1.18
C LEU A 464 -7.00 -9.64 2.60
N GLY A 465 -6.99 -8.75 3.59
CA GLY A 465 -6.47 -9.04 4.93
C GLY A 465 -4.94 -9.22 5.00
N VAL A 466 -4.24 -9.00 3.90
CA VAL A 466 -2.77 -9.02 3.79
C VAL A 466 -2.27 -7.92 2.86
N ASN A 467 -0.97 -7.60 2.92
CA ASN A 467 -0.34 -6.58 2.07
C ASN A 467 -0.53 -6.90 0.57
N PRO A 468 -1.09 -5.98 -0.25
CA PRO A 468 -1.68 -6.32 -1.55
C PRO A 468 -0.71 -6.37 -2.73
N GLN A 469 0.58 -5.96 -2.59
CA GLN A 469 1.45 -5.69 -3.74
C GLN A 469 1.64 -6.87 -4.71
N LEU A 470 1.76 -8.13 -4.20
CA LEU A 470 1.87 -9.30 -5.08
C LEU A 470 0.61 -9.51 -5.90
N THR A 471 -0.56 -9.37 -5.26
CA THR A 471 -1.85 -9.55 -5.93
C THR A 471 -2.10 -8.45 -6.98
N VAL A 472 -1.73 -7.20 -6.68
CA VAL A 472 -1.79 -6.10 -7.67
C VAL A 472 -0.97 -6.42 -8.92
N MET A 473 0.27 -6.92 -8.75
CA MET A 473 1.13 -7.25 -9.88
C MET A 473 0.66 -8.52 -10.62
N ALA A 474 0.20 -9.55 -9.90
CA ALA A 474 -0.32 -10.78 -10.50
C ALA A 474 -1.58 -10.51 -11.35
N MET A 475 -2.51 -9.68 -10.84
CA MET A 475 -3.67 -9.22 -11.61
C MET A 475 -3.26 -8.28 -12.75
N GLY A 476 -2.22 -7.46 -12.57
CA GLY A 476 -1.63 -6.68 -13.65
C GLY A 476 -1.16 -7.56 -14.82
N LEU A 477 -0.45 -8.66 -14.54
CA LEU A 477 -0.06 -9.65 -15.56
C LEU A 477 -1.28 -10.34 -16.22
N MET A 478 -2.35 -10.57 -15.47
CA MET A 478 -3.61 -11.11 -16.01
C MET A 478 -4.26 -10.12 -16.97
N ILE A 479 -4.46 -8.89 -16.53
CA ILE A 479 -5.11 -7.82 -17.31
C ILE A 479 -4.29 -7.52 -18.57
N GLY A 480 -2.96 -7.43 -18.47
CA GLY A 480 -2.08 -7.15 -19.60
C GLY A 480 -2.15 -8.20 -20.73
N ARG A 481 -2.57 -9.43 -20.43
CA ARG A 481 -2.81 -10.46 -21.46
C ARG A 481 -4.19 -10.33 -22.11
N SER A 482 -5.11 -9.66 -21.46
CA SER A 482 -6.48 -9.41 -21.95
C SER A 482 -6.60 -8.10 -22.72
N THR A 483 -5.61 -7.20 -22.58
CA THR A 483 -5.52 -5.91 -23.27
C THR A 483 -4.93 -6.07 -24.66
#